data_52f4180dd7fd3860c81b71fce7b250fa
#
_entry.id   52f4180dd7fd3860c81b71fce7b250fa
#
_cell.length_a   1.000
_cell.length_b   1.000
_cell.length_c   1.000
_cell.angle_alpha   90.00
_cell.angle_beta   90.00
_cell.angle_gamma   90.00
#
_symmetry.space_group_name_H-M   'P 1'
#
loop_
_entity.id
_entity.type
_entity.pdbx_description
1 polymer ?
#
loop_
_entity_poly.entity_id
_entity_poly.type
_entity_poly.pdbx_seq_one_letter_code
_entity_poly.pdbx_strand_id
1 'polypeptide(L)'
;MKKTIRLSLLATAVIVLASGFALHASLTASAASAHSARGAAGSPADSMLHATFTDSAVKGTHGQGLVELILTGTGTVQGFGAATDVVGVVEDFAASPCGPGGASNSSQDRIAVHGGVLELSTTGMNCVTASGPQVTGTYRVDGQASTGIFAGARGAGHFTVSAATGQDTLSGTLILAEPGA
;
A
#
# COMPACT_ATOMS: atom_id res chain seq x y z
N MET A 1 -18.51 46.60 -24.55
CA MET A 1 -18.04 45.36 -25.16
C MET A 1 -17.59 44.41 -24.05
N LYS A 2 -18.40 43.42 -23.69
CA LYS A 2 -18.07 42.42 -22.62
C LYS A 2 -17.53 41.18 -23.29
N LYS A 3 -16.23 40.87 -23.11
CA LYS A 3 -15.61 39.63 -23.57
C LYS A 3 -15.88 38.52 -22.55
N THR A 4 -16.71 37.58 -22.92
CA THR A 4 -16.95 36.36 -22.16
C THR A 4 -15.84 35.36 -22.47
N ILE A 5 -14.97 35.08 -21.51
CA ILE A 5 -13.96 34.02 -21.60
C ILE A 5 -14.67 32.70 -21.21
N ARG A 6 -14.85 31.80 -22.17
CA ARG A 6 -15.30 30.43 -21.92
C ARG A 6 -14.08 29.61 -21.51
N LEU A 7 -14.04 29.24 -20.25
CA LEU A 7 -13.08 28.27 -19.74
C LEU A 7 -13.61 26.86 -20.11
N SER A 8 -12.98 26.22 -21.08
CA SER A 8 -13.25 24.81 -21.40
C SER A 8 -12.49 23.95 -20.40
N LEU A 9 -13.21 23.39 -19.44
CA LEU A 9 -12.71 22.31 -18.59
C LEU A 9 -12.68 21.03 -19.44
N LEU A 10 -11.49 20.61 -19.87
CA LEU A 10 -11.24 19.24 -20.37
C LEU A 10 -11.09 18.34 -19.14
N ALA A 11 -12.17 17.71 -18.74
CA ALA A 11 -12.14 16.60 -17.81
C ALA A 11 -11.70 15.36 -18.59
N THR A 12 -10.44 14.97 -18.46
CA THR A 12 -9.94 13.70 -18.98
C THR A 12 -10.36 12.60 -18.00
N ALA A 13 -11.52 12.01 -18.23
CA ALA A 13 -11.93 10.80 -17.53
C ALA A 13 -11.09 9.62 -18.05
N VAL A 14 -10.19 9.11 -17.23
CA VAL A 14 -9.54 7.82 -17.50
C VAL A 14 -10.53 6.73 -17.11
N ILE A 15 -11.23 6.20 -18.11
CA ILE A 15 -12.07 5.00 -17.97
C ILE A 15 -11.15 3.80 -18.11
N VAL A 16 -10.83 3.13 -17.01
CA VAL A 16 -10.20 1.81 -17.04
C VAL A 16 -11.31 0.79 -17.21
N LEU A 17 -11.42 0.21 -18.41
CA LEU A 17 -12.29 -0.91 -18.71
C LEU A 17 -11.77 -2.18 -18.04
N ALA A 18 -12.46 -2.64 -17.01
CA ALA A 18 -12.23 -3.93 -16.40
C ALA A 18 -12.72 -5.04 -17.34
N SER A 19 -11.79 -5.76 -17.94
CA SER A 19 -12.06 -7.01 -18.65
C SER A 19 -12.15 -8.13 -17.63
N GLY A 20 -13.36 -8.69 -17.47
CA GLY A 20 -13.58 -9.84 -16.58
C GLY A 20 -12.91 -11.10 -17.11
N PHE A 21 -12.09 -11.72 -16.29
CA PHE A 21 -11.70 -13.12 -16.42
C PHE A 21 -12.09 -13.87 -15.14
N ALA A 22 -13.11 -14.71 -15.26
CA ALA A 22 -13.43 -15.69 -14.24
C ALA A 22 -12.42 -16.84 -14.35
N LEU A 23 -11.45 -16.92 -13.43
CA LEU A 23 -10.62 -18.10 -13.26
C LEU A 23 -11.13 -18.90 -12.05
N HIS A 24 -11.66 -20.08 -12.34
CA HIS A 24 -11.88 -21.14 -11.35
C HIS A 24 -10.52 -21.74 -11.00
N ALA A 25 -9.98 -21.40 -9.83
CA ALA A 25 -8.78 -22.04 -9.30
C ALA A 25 -9.21 -23.21 -8.39
N SER A 26 -9.00 -24.44 -8.86
CA SER A 26 -9.09 -25.65 -8.03
C SER A 26 -7.91 -25.68 -7.05
N LEU A 27 -8.17 -25.57 -5.77
CA LEU A 27 -7.19 -25.75 -4.70
C LEU A 27 -6.90 -27.24 -4.51
N THR A 28 -5.79 -27.73 -5.03
CA THR A 28 -5.16 -28.97 -4.58
C THR A 28 -4.20 -28.64 -3.44
N ALA A 29 -4.57 -28.99 -2.21
CA ALA A 29 -3.71 -28.88 -1.05
C ALA A 29 -2.60 -29.94 -1.11
N SER A 30 -1.37 -29.54 -1.37
CA SER A 30 -0.18 -30.37 -1.12
C SER A 30 0.30 -30.11 0.30
N ALA A 31 0.16 -31.10 1.17
CA ALA A 31 0.76 -31.10 2.50
C ALA A 31 2.28 -31.27 2.37
N ALA A 32 3.02 -30.19 2.55
CA ALA A 32 4.48 -30.23 2.69
C ALA A 32 4.83 -30.27 4.19
N SER A 33 5.58 -31.29 4.57
CA SER A 33 6.03 -31.60 5.91
C SER A 33 6.80 -30.45 6.55
N ALA A 34 6.31 -29.97 7.71
CA ALA A 34 6.99 -28.99 8.54
C ALA A 34 8.24 -29.63 9.18
N HIS A 35 9.42 -29.25 8.72
CA HIS A 35 10.65 -29.48 9.47
C HIS A 35 10.78 -28.34 10.50
N SER A 36 10.64 -28.72 11.77
CA SER A 36 10.96 -27.85 12.92
C SER A 36 12.47 -27.57 12.95
N ALA A 37 12.85 -26.41 12.42
CA ALA A 37 14.13 -25.81 12.78
C ALA A 37 13.92 -24.92 14.01
N ARG A 38 14.18 -25.48 15.22
CA ARG A 38 14.41 -24.71 16.44
C ARG A 38 15.77 -24.00 16.26
N GLY A 39 15.75 -22.81 15.65
CA GLY A 39 16.87 -21.90 15.62
C GLY A 39 16.94 -21.10 16.92
N ALA A 40 18.15 -20.95 17.45
CA ALA A 40 18.56 -20.25 18.65
C ALA A 40 17.85 -18.90 18.82
N ALA A 41 17.52 -18.57 20.09
CA ALA A 41 17.09 -17.23 20.49
C ALA A 41 18.21 -16.21 20.20
N GLY A 42 18.19 -15.66 18.99
CA GLY A 42 18.95 -14.46 18.65
C GLY A 42 18.15 -13.25 19.08
N SER A 43 18.83 -12.22 19.55
CA SER A 43 18.28 -10.88 19.77
C SER A 43 17.30 -10.51 18.64
N PRO A 44 16.23 -9.74 18.94
CA PRO A 44 15.29 -9.32 17.90
C PRO A 44 16.10 -8.68 16.78
N ALA A 45 16.22 -9.39 15.67
CA ALA A 45 16.98 -8.90 14.54
C ALA A 45 16.21 -7.73 13.98
N ASP A 46 16.81 -6.53 14.01
CA ASP A 46 16.33 -5.40 13.23
C ASP A 46 16.24 -5.87 11.78
N SER A 47 15.08 -6.29 11.36
CA SER A 47 14.87 -6.78 10.01
C SER A 47 14.55 -5.57 9.14
N MET A 48 15.21 -5.47 8.00
CA MET A 48 14.79 -4.52 6.97
C MET A 48 13.46 -4.98 6.39
N LEU A 49 12.42 -4.15 6.49
CA LEU A 49 11.21 -4.35 5.72
C LEU A 49 11.50 -3.94 4.28
N HIS A 50 11.33 -4.87 3.37
CA HIS A 50 11.29 -4.59 1.94
C HIS A 50 10.13 -5.36 1.33
N ALA A 51 9.18 -4.63 0.74
CA ALA A 51 8.01 -5.20 0.12
C ALA A 51 7.73 -4.54 -1.23
N THR A 52 7.17 -5.31 -2.15
CA THR A 52 6.73 -4.81 -3.46
C THR A 52 5.37 -5.39 -3.78
N PHE A 53 4.44 -4.54 -4.24
CA PHE A 53 3.09 -4.91 -4.64
C PHE A 53 2.77 -4.37 -6.02
N THR A 54 1.75 -4.95 -6.62
CA THR A 54 1.06 -4.38 -7.78
C THR A 54 -0.40 -4.24 -7.40
N ASP A 55 -0.84 -2.98 -7.29
CA ASP A 55 -2.13 -2.60 -6.77
C ASP A 55 -3.08 -2.15 -7.88
N SER A 56 -4.36 -2.34 -7.63
CA SER A 56 -5.44 -1.84 -8.48
C SER A 56 -6.57 -1.26 -7.63
N ALA A 57 -7.17 -0.16 -8.11
CA ALA A 57 -8.32 0.44 -7.45
C ALA A 57 -9.56 -0.46 -7.61
N VAL A 58 -10.21 -0.78 -6.49
CA VAL A 58 -11.46 -1.56 -6.45
C VAL A 58 -12.66 -0.68 -6.23
N LYS A 59 -12.49 0.42 -5.48
CA LYS A 59 -13.55 1.35 -5.13
C LYS A 59 -12.97 2.74 -4.92
N GLY A 60 -13.71 3.77 -5.34
CA GLY A 60 -13.36 5.16 -5.08
C GLY A 60 -14.61 6.02 -4.90
N THR A 61 -14.48 7.05 -4.09
CA THR A 61 -15.48 8.12 -3.92
C THR A 61 -14.79 9.47 -4.08
N HIS A 62 -15.52 10.47 -4.56
CA HIS A 62 -15.01 11.81 -4.78
C HIS A 62 -15.96 12.84 -4.16
N GLY A 63 -15.42 13.83 -3.47
CA GLY A 63 -16.22 14.93 -2.92
C GLY A 63 -15.35 16.06 -2.36
N GLN A 64 -15.68 17.31 -2.68
CA GLN A 64 -15.11 18.53 -2.09
C GLN A 64 -13.55 18.57 -2.05
N GLY A 65 -12.88 18.08 -3.10
CA GLY A 65 -11.41 18.04 -3.16
C GLY A 65 -10.78 16.83 -2.46
N LEU A 66 -11.60 15.95 -1.87
CA LEU A 66 -11.16 14.67 -1.31
C LEU A 66 -11.46 13.53 -2.27
N VAL A 67 -10.54 12.58 -2.33
CA VAL A 67 -10.71 11.30 -3.02
C VAL A 67 -10.40 10.20 -2.02
N GLU A 68 -11.35 9.27 -1.84
CA GLU A 68 -11.15 8.07 -1.05
C GLU A 68 -11.06 6.87 -1.99
N LEU A 69 -10.04 6.06 -1.84
CA LEU A 69 -9.80 4.87 -2.66
C LEU A 69 -9.64 3.65 -1.76
N ILE A 70 -10.08 2.50 -2.26
CA ILE A 70 -9.67 1.20 -1.76
C ILE A 70 -8.88 0.54 -2.87
N LEU A 71 -7.64 0.21 -2.58
CA LEU A 71 -6.75 -0.53 -3.47
C LEU A 71 -6.61 -1.96 -2.95
N THR A 72 -6.36 -2.88 -3.85
CA THR A 72 -5.96 -4.25 -3.50
C THR A 72 -4.78 -4.65 -4.37
N GLY A 73 -3.84 -5.33 -3.76
CA GLY A 73 -2.62 -5.74 -4.43
C GLY A 73 -2.18 -7.16 -4.09
N THR A 74 -1.25 -7.63 -4.89
CA THR A 74 -0.50 -8.85 -4.65
C THR A 74 0.99 -8.58 -4.84
N GLY A 75 1.81 -9.23 -4.02
CA GLY A 75 3.23 -8.95 -4.06
C GLY A 75 4.04 -9.89 -3.19
N THR A 76 5.18 -9.38 -2.71
CA THR A 76 6.08 -10.12 -1.84
C THR A 76 6.61 -9.23 -0.73
N VAL A 77 6.81 -9.84 0.45
CA VAL A 77 7.53 -9.24 1.57
C VAL A 77 8.79 -10.06 1.80
N GLN A 78 9.96 -9.40 1.78
CA GLN A 78 11.24 -10.06 1.96
C GLN A 78 11.29 -10.79 3.31
N GLY A 79 11.68 -12.06 3.29
CA GLY A 79 11.71 -12.92 4.48
C GLY A 79 10.38 -13.55 4.85
N PHE A 80 9.24 -13.08 4.31
CA PHE A 80 7.90 -13.60 4.61
C PHE A 80 7.19 -14.20 3.40
N GLY A 81 7.68 -13.95 2.18
CA GLY A 81 7.19 -14.55 0.94
C GLY A 81 6.01 -13.81 0.32
N ALA A 82 5.11 -14.57 -0.33
CA ALA A 82 3.95 -14.01 -1.03
C ALA A 82 3.01 -13.29 -0.06
N ALA A 83 2.48 -12.16 -0.49
CA ALA A 83 1.62 -11.29 0.30
C ALA A 83 0.45 -10.76 -0.54
N THR A 84 -0.63 -10.41 0.15
CA THR A 84 -1.72 -9.59 -0.38
C THR A 84 -1.78 -8.29 0.39
N ASP A 85 -2.18 -7.23 -0.30
CA ASP A 85 -2.32 -5.91 0.26
C ASP A 85 -3.73 -5.36 0.07
N VAL A 86 -4.22 -4.63 1.07
CA VAL A 86 -5.46 -3.84 1.02
C VAL A 86 -5.17 -2.48 1.61
N VAL A 87 -5.30 -1.44 0.80
CA VAL A 87 -4.97 -0.06 1.19
C VAL A 87 -6.22 0.80 1.14
N GLY A 88 -6.55 1.43 2.27
CA GLY A 88 -7.56 2.50 2.32
C GLY A 88 -6.86 3.86 2.24
N VAL A 89 -7.03 4.57 1.13
CA VAL A 89 -6.33 5.83 0.83
C VAL A 89 -7.29 7.01 0.90
N VAL A 90 -6.82 8.11 1.47
CA VAL A 90 -7.45 9.44 1.38
C VAL A 90 -6.47 10.40 0.73
N GLU A 91 -6.86 11.00 -0.38
CA GLU A 91 -6.13 12.07 -1.05
C GLU A 91 -6.87 13.41 -0.91
N ASP A 92 -6.16 14.44 -0.45
CA ASP A 92 -6.67 15.81 -0.33
C ASP A 92 -5.97 16.73 -1.35
N PHE A 93 -6.71 17.08 -2.39
CA PHE A 93 -6.24 17.96 -3.47
C PHE A 93 -6.27 19.44 -3.08
N ALA A 94 -6.96 19.81 -1.99
CA ALA A 94 -6.92 21.17 -1.46
C ALA A 94 -5.60 21.47 -0.71
N ALA A 95 -4.95 20.42 -0.21
CA ALA A 95 -3.68 20.48 0.52
C ALA A 95 -2.51 19.92 -0.30
N SER A 96 -2.36 20.40 -1.57
CA SER A 96 -1.30 19.92 -2.46
C SER A 96 0.05 20.57 -2.17
N PRO A 97 1.05 19.83 -1.68
CA PRO A 97 2.40 20.37 -1.44
C PRO A 97 3.23 20.49 -2.73
N CYS A 98 2.82 19.85 -3.82
CA CYS A 98 3.57 19.81 -5.09
C CYS A 98 2.90 20.59 -6.23
N GLY A 99 2.02 21.53 -5.91
CA GLY A 99 1.39 22.40 -6.90
C GLY A 99 0.16 21.77 -7.58
N PRO A 100 -0.29 22.35 -8.71
CA PRO A 100 -1.52 21.91 -9.37
C PRO A 100 -1.52 20.43 -9.77
N GLY A 101 -2.59 19.73 -9.42
CA GLY A 101 -2.76 18.30 -9.72
C GLY A 101 -2.10 17.35 -8.72
N GLY A 102 -1.41 17.87 -7.71
CA GLY A 102 -0.95 17.06 -6.60
C GLY A 102 -1.96 16.99 -5.46
N ALA A 103 -1.71 16.10 -4.50
CA ALA A 103 -2.53 15.93 -3.30
C ALA A 103 -1.66 15.56 -2.10
N SER A 104 -2.09 15.89 -0.88
CA SER A 104 -1.60 15.18 0.28
C SER A 104 -2.27 13.79 0.33
N ASN A 105 -1.55 12.80 0.87
CA ASN A 105 -1.99 11.41 0.91
C ASN A 105 -1.86 10.86 2.32
N SER A 106 -2.85 10.11 2.76
CA SER A 106 -2.78 9.28 3.96
C SER A 106 -3.45 7.94 3.70
N SER A 107 -2.90 6.86 4.25
CA SER A 107 -3.51 5.53 4.10
C SER A 107 -3.39 4.68 5.36
N GLN A 108 -4.20 3.61 5.36
CA GLN A 108 -4.08 2.45 6.24
C GLN A 108 -3.87 1.25 5.33
N ASP A 109 -2.75 0.57 5.51
CA ASP A 109 -2.35 -0.55 4.67
C ASP A 109 -2.37 -1.82 5.50
N ARG A 110 -3.01 -2.85 4.95
CA ARG A 110 -3.16 -4.16 5.57
C ARG A 110 -2.48 -5.21 4.71
N ILE A 111 -1.30 -5.63 5.11
CA ILE A 111 -0.46 -6.59 4.41
C ILE A 111 -0.60 -7.96 5.05
N ALA A 112 -1.19 -8.92 4.34
CA ALA A 112 -1.35 -10.28 4.82
C ALA A 112 -0.29 -11.20 4.21
N VAL A 113 0.44 -11.93 5.06
CA VAL A 113 1.41 -12.96 4.70
C VAL A 113 1.05 -14.27 5.39
N HIS A 114 1.77 -15.36 5.05
CA HIS A 114 1.64 -16.58 5.84
C HIS A 114 2.08 -16.35 7.30
N GLY A 115 1.16 -16.57 8.24
CA GLY A 115 1.41 -16.45 9.68
C GLY A 115 1.00 -15.14 10.32
N GLY A 116 0.54 -14.10 9.58
CA GLY A 116 0.07 -12.87 10.21
C GLY A 116 -0.33 -11.77 9.25
N VAL A 117 -0.79 -10.69 9.85
CA VAL A 117 -1.16 -9.46 9.17
C VAL A 117 -0.36 -8.30 9.76
N LEU A 118 0.32 -7.56 8.92
CA LEU A 118 1.03 -6.32 9.25
C LEU A 118 0.13 -5.14 8.90
N GLU A 119 -0.13 -4.27 9.86
CA GLU A 119 -0.90 -3.03 9.67
C GLU A 119 0.05 -1.84 9.69
N LEU A 120 -0.09 -0.95 8.70
CA LEU A 120 0.70 0.26 8.57
C LEU A 120 -0.20 1.49 8.50
N SER A 121 0.26 2.61 9.08
CA SER A 121 -0.29 3.93 8.78
C SER A 121 0.71 4.69 7.92
N THR A 122 0.25 5.34 6.88
CA THR A 122 1.12 6.10 5.97
C THR A 122 0.71 7.57 5.87
N THR A 123 1.68 8.39 5.53
CA THR A 123 1.46 9.79 5.13
C THR A 123 2.43 10.14 4.01
N GLY A 124 1.96 10.88 3.03
CA GLY A 124 2.77 11.22 1.86
C GLY A 124 2.14 12.28 0.98
N MET A 125 2.63 12.35 -0.23
CA MET A 125 2.14 13.24 -1.28
C MET A 125 2.09 12.53 -2.63
N ASN A 126 1.00 12.79 -3.34
CA ASN A 126 0.83 12.43 -4.74
C ASN A 126 1.26 13.63 -5.58
N CYS A 127 2.33 13.50 -6.36
CA CYS A 127 2.86 14.55 -7.22
C CYS A 127 2.91 14.10 -8.67
N VAL A 128 2.54 15.01 -9.57
CA VAL A 128 2.70 14.76 -11.01
C VAL A 128 4.15 14.96 -11.39
N THR A 129 4.80 13.91 -11.87
CA THR A 129 6.20 13.91 -12.34
C THR A 129 6.27 13.74 -13.85
N ALA A 130 7.46 13.83 -14.44
CA ALA A 130 7.66 13.58 -15.86
C ALA A 130 7.31 12.13 -16.28
N SER A 131 7.40 11.18 -15.34
CA SER A 131 7.03 9.76 -15.53
C SER A 131 5.58 9.42 -15.16
N GLY A 132 4.77 10.43 -14.85
CA GLY A 132 3.39 10.29 -14.40
C GLY A 132 3.20 10.58 -12.91
N PRO A 133 1.97 10.43 -12.40
CA PRO A 133 1.69 10.64 -10.98
C PRO A 133 2.44 9.61 -10.12
N GLN A 134 3.08 10.10 -9.06
CA GLN A 134 3.83 9.29 -8.11
C GLN A 134 3.46 9.69 -6.68
N VAL A 135 3.16 8.71 -5.84
CA VAL A 135 2.97 8.90 -4.41
C VAL A 135 4.25 8.52 -3.69
N THR A 136 4.75 9.40 -2.84
CA THR A 136 5.90 9.12 -1.98
C THR A 136 5.61 9.55 -0.56
N GLY A 137 6.13 8.82 0.42
CA GLY A 137 5.88 9.17 1.81
C GLY A 137 6.59 8.27 2.79
N THR A 138 6.08 8.29 4.02
CA THR A 138 6.58 7.49 5.13
C THR A 138 5.47 6.61 5.69
N TYR A 139 5.85 5.45 6.24
CA TYR A 139 4.95 4.59 6.99
C TYR A 139 5.41 4.40 8.43
N ARG A 140 4.49 3.98 9.28
CA ARG A 140 4.72 3.44 10.61
C ARG A 140 3.96 2.15 10.79
N VAL A 141 4.60 1.18 11.45
CA VAL A 141 3.96 -0.08 11.84
C VAL A 141 3.00 0.16 13.01
N ASP A 142 1.75 -0.26 12.87
CA ASP A 142 0.80 -0.36 13.96
C ASP A 142 0.80 -1.79 14.53
N GLY A 143 1.66 -2.02 15.51
CA GLY A 143 1.78 -3.34 16.12
C GLY A 143 0.60 -3.72 17.01
N GLN A 144 -0.26 -2.77 17.40
CA GLN A 144 -1.49 -3.09 18.16
C GLN A 144 -2.59 -3.63 17.25
N ALA A 145 -2.67 -3.13 16.02
CA ALA A 145 -3.59 -3.61 15.01
C ALA A 145 -3.05 -4.83 14.26
N SER A 146 -1.72 -5.01 14.23
CA SER A 146 -1.06 -6.15 13.61
C SER A 146 -1.32 -7.47 14.35
N THR A 147 -1.33 -8.59 13.62
CA THR A 147 -1.69 -9.91 14.19
C THR A 147 -0.68 -11.00 13.83
N GLY A 148 -0.78 -12.15 14.51
CA GLY A 148 0.10 -13.29 14.27
C GLY A 148 1.55 -12.96 14.59
N ILE A 149 2.47 -13.27 13.68
CA ILE A 149 3.91 -12.99 13.84
C ILE A 149 4.26 -11.51 13.94
N PHE A 150 3.34 -10.60 13.56
CA PHE A 150 3.51 -9.16 13.62
C PHE A 150 2.84 -8.49 14.84
N ALA A 151 2.17 -9.27 15.70
CA ALA A 151 1.56 -8.71 16.91
C ALA A 151 2.61 -8.01 17.77
N GLY A 152 2.38 -6.73 18.11
CA GLY A 152 3.33 -5.92 18.87
C GLY A 152 4.56 -5.45 18.08
N ALA A 153 4.65 -5.73 16.79
CA ALA A 153 5.75 -5.27 15.94
C ALA A 153 5.86 -3.74 15.92
N ARG A 154 7.06 -3.24 15.63
CA ARG A 154 7.37 -1.81 15.48
C ARG A 154 8.22 -1.60 14.25
N GLY A 155 8.17 -0.40 13.71
CA GLY A 155 8.98 -0.05 12.57
C GLY A 155 8.50 1.21 11.88
N ALA A 156 9.31 1.68 10.94
CA ALA A 156 9.00 2.82 10.11
C ALA A 156 9.87 2.79 8.85
N GLY A 157 9.44 3.51 7.84
CA GLY A 157 10.21 3.60 6.60
C GLY A 157 9.55 4.51 5.59
N HIS A 158 9.87 4.27 4.34
CA HIS A 158 9.40 5.02 3.19
C HIS A 158 8.62 4.11 2.25
N PHE A 159 7.71 4.71 1.51
CA PHE A 159 7.00 4.05 0.42
C PHE A 159 7.00 4.90 -0.83
N THR A 160 6.84 4.24 -1.98
CA THR A 160 6.71 4.87 -3.28
C THR A 160 5.71 4.09 -4.11
N VAL A 161 4.68 4.78 -4.63
CA VAL A 161 3.69 4.18 -5.53
C VAL A 161 3.74 4.89 -6.87
N SER A 162 3.84 4.13 -7.95
CA SER A 162 3.64 4.61 -9.31
C SER A 162 2.17 4.47 -9.68
N ALA A 163 1.42 5.56 -9.69
CA ALA A 163 0.00 5.51 -10.05
C ALA A 163 -0.24 5.08 -11.51
N ALA A 164 0.77 5.20 -12.37
CA ALA A 164 0.68 4.76 -13.77
C ALA A 164 0.73 3.22 -13.91
N THR A 165 1.44 2.53 -13.03
CA THR A 165 1.64 1.07 -13.09
C THR A 165 0.98 0.32 -11.94
N GLY A 166 0.53 1.01 -10.89
CA GLY A 166 0.07 0.41 -9.65
C GLY A 166 1.20 -0.22 -8.82
N GLN A 167 2.46 -0.01 -9.20
CA GLN A 167 3.59 -0.58 -8.46
C GLN A 167 3.83 0.19 -7.18
N ASP A 168 3.73 -0.51 -6.04
CA ASP A 168 4.07 -0.03 -4.71
C ASP A 168 5.34 -0.70 -4.19
N THR A 169 6.17 0.07 -3.50
CA THR A 169 7.42 -0.37 -2.88
C THR A 169 7.55 0.23 -1.49
N LEU A 170 7.71 -0.64 -0.48
CA LEU A 170 8.00 -0.24 0.88
C LEU A 170 9.44 -0.62 1.26
N SER A 171 10.12 0.27 1.98
CA SER A 171 11.47 0.03 2.51
C SER A 171 11.67 0.71 3.85
N GLY A 172 12.29 0.02 4.81
CA GLY A 172 12.54 0.57 6.15
C GLY A 172 12.85 -0.50 7.18
N THR A 173 12.49 -0.26 8.43
CA THR A 173 12.73 -1.17 9.54
C THR A 173 11.46 -1.90 9.96
N LEU A 174 11.61 -3.14 10.39
CA LEU A 174 10.59 -3.95 11.03
C LEU A 174 11.24 -4.71 12.19
N ILE A 175 10.74 -4.47 13.41
CA ILE A 175 11.19 -5.11 14.64
C ILE A 175 10.02 -5.93 15.14
N LEU A 176 10.15 -7.24 15.12
CA LEU A 176 9.13 -8.14 15.66
C LEU A 176 9.18 -8.13 17.19
N ALA A 177 8.02 -8.28 17.83
CA ALA A 177 7.98 -8.47 19.27
C ALA A 177 8.54 -9.85 19.64
N GLU A 178 9.17 -9.94 20.81
CA GLU A 178 9.60 -11.24 21.33
C GLU A 178 8.38 -12.12 21.65
N PRO A 179 8.41 -13.41 21.29
CA PRO A 179 7.35 -14.34 21.64
C PRO A 179 7.21 -14.43 23.16
N GLY A 180 6.09 -13.96 23.71
CA GLY A 180 5.77 -14.12 25.14
C GLY A 180 6.18 -12.99 26.06
N ALA A 181 6.44 -11.77 25.52
CA ALA A 181 6.59 -10.57 26.33
C ALA A 181 5.24 -10.04 26.82
#